data_2ac6a172d5e32ff624daa6d635a3d076
#
_entry.id   2ac6a172d5e32ff624daa6d635a3d076
#
_cell.length_a   1.000
_cell.length_b   1.000
_cell.length_c   1.000
_cell.angle_alpha   90.00
_cell.angle_beta   90.00
_cell.angle_gamma   90.00
#
_symmetry.space_group_name_H-M   'P 1'
#
loop_
_entity.id
_entity.type
_entity.pdbx_description
1 polymer ?
#
loop_
_entity_poly.entity_id
_entity_poly.type
_entity_poly.pdbx_seq_one_letter_code
_entity_poly.pdbx_strand_id
1 'polypeptide(L)'
;KIHDLFLEHVMQQAPGYKKLIEMAGAPIMPTPAAVGVIMETIAKREGINLIGVDIGGATTDVFSVFNGLFNRTVSANLGMSYSISNVLAEAGLDNIMRWVPFTIDEQTLRNRIKNKMVRPTTIPQSLDELQIEHAIAREALRLALIHHKSLATGLKGIQQERTISDVFEQRTSGKTLIDLLKLDLIVGSGGILSHAPRRIQSMLMMVDAYEPLGVTTLSVDSIFMMPHLGVLSTVNEQAATDVFVRDCMVYLGTCIAPIGQGKDGERCADYEIALPDGRIERGQLAFGDLKLFALAREQQATVTMQPAKQIDLGNGPGQSFTKTVKGGVVGLMLDGRGRPLQLPGEQAARVAMLTRWYRAVGLYPVGS
;
A
#
# COMPACT_ATOMS: atom_id res chain seq x y z
N LYS A 1 -3.60 22.56 -17.33
CA LYS A 1 -2.78 23.61 -18.03
C LYS A 1 -1.30 23.26 -18.11
N ILE A 2 -0.56 23.01 -16.98
CA ILE A 2 0.88 22.64 -17.04
C ILE A 2 1.06 21.33 -17.82
N HIS A 3 0.18 20.39 -17.60
CA HIS A 3 0.16 19.10 -18.27
C HIS A 3 -0.11 19.21 -19.77
N ASP A 4 -1.08 20.04 -20.16
CA ASP A 4 -1.40 20.29 -21.56
C ASP A 4 -0.21 20.95 -22.27
N LEU A 5 0.45 21.91 -21.60
CA LEU A 5 1.67 22.53 -22.09
C LEU A 5 2.82 21.51 -22.26
N PHE A 6 2.96 20.56 -21.33
CA PHE A 6 3.97 19.50 -21.44
C PHE A 6 3.69 18.59 -22.64
N LEU A 7 2.44 18.19 -22.86
CA LEU A 7 2.04 17.40 -24.02
C LEU A 7 2.32 18.16 -25.32
N GLU A 8 1.92 19.43 -25.41
CA GLU A 8 2.05 20.24 -26.62
C GLU A 8 3.50 20.63 -26.92
N HIS A 9 4.26 21.04 -25.92
CA HIS A 9 5.58 21.62 -26.14
C HIS A 9 6.74 20.64 -25.94
N VAL A 10 6.54 19.50 -25.31
CA VAL A 10 7.58 18.48 -25.09
C VAL A 10 7.27 17.20 -25.86
N MET A 11 6.14 16.56 -25.56
CA MET A 11 5.85 15.25 -26.13
C MET A 11 5.56 15.32 -27.64
N GLN A 12 4.82 16.31 -28.11
CA GLN A 12 4.49 16.46 -29.52
C GLN A 12 5.71 16.82 -30.41
N GLN A 13 6.83 17.20 -29.80
CA GLN A 13 8.08 17.45 -30.55
C GLN A 13 8.82 16.15 -30.87
N ALA A 14 8.47 15.03 -30.27
CA ALA A 14 9.09 13.73 -30.56
C ALA A 14 8.79 13.30 -32.01
N PRO A 15 9.79 12.81 -32.75
CA PRO A 15 9.60 12.37 -34.15
C PRO A 15 8.52 11.29 -34.25
N GLY A 16 7.53 11.49 -35.10
CA GLY A 16 6.44 10.55 -35.35
C GLY A 16 5.25 10.70 -34.39
N TYR A 17 5.35 11.49 -33.32
CA TYR A 17 4.27 11.66 -32.33
C TYR A 17 2.98 12.24 -32.95
N LYS A 18 3.10 13.17 -33.90
CA LYS A 18 1.93 13.72 -34.63
C LYS A 18 1.15 12.64 -35.38
N LYS A 19 1.87 11.72 -36.06
CA LYS A 19 1.24 10.58 -36.74
C LYS A 19 0.55 9.64 -35.76
N LEU A 20 1.13 9.45 -34.57
CA LEU A 20 0.51 8.65 -33.52
C LEU A 20 -0.81 9.28 -33.06
N ILE A 21 -0.84 10.60 -32.86
CA ILE A 21 -2.07 11.32 -32.49
C ILE A 21 -3.15 11.14 -33.57
N GLU A 22 -2.80 11.27 -34.85
CA GLU A 22 -3.73 11.11 -35.97
C GLU A 22 -4.30 9.69 -36.07
N MET A 23 -3.53 8.69 -35.64
CA MET A 23 -3.97 7.28 -35.62
C MET A 23 -4.75 6.90 -34.37
N ALA A 24 -4.66 7.69 -33.30
CA ALA A 24 -5.32 7.39 -32.03
C ALA A 24 -6.82 7.65 -32.12
N GLY A 25 -7.63 6.64 -31.83
CA GLY A 25 -9.11 6.76 -31.73
C GLY A 25 -9.61 7.34 -30.41
N ALA A 26 -8.69 7.67 -29.48
CA ALA A 26 -8.99 8.24 -28.17
C ALA A 26 -7.92 9.27 -27.78
N PRO A 27 -8.18 10.18 -26.82
CA PRO A 27 -7.19 11.13 -26.34
C PRO A 27 -5.94 10.42 -25.80
N ILE A 28 -4.75 10.90 -26.19
CA ILE A 28 -3.50 10.42 -25.63
C ILE A 28 -3.36 10.99 -24.23
N MET A 29 -3.19 10.11 -23.23
CA MET A 29 -3.04 10.48 -21.84
C MET A 29 -1.68 9.99 -21.31
N PRO A 30 -1.00 10.78 -20.46
CA PRO A 30 0.15 10.26 -19.73
C PRO A 30 -0.27 9.14 -18.79
N THR A 31 0.58 8.14 -18.64
CA THR A 31 0.36 6.97 -17.80
C THR A 31 -0.27 7.29 -16.44
N PRO A 32 0.28 8.23 -15.65
CA PRO A 32 -0.29 8.49 -14.34
C PRO A 32 -1.66 9.17 -14.36
N ALA A 33 -1.97 9.94 -15.41
CA ALA A 33 -3.30 10.53 -15.56
C ALA A 33 -4.33 9.43 -15.87
N ALA A 34 -4.01 8.51 -16.78
CA ALA A 34 -4.86 7.40 -17.13
C ALA A 34 -5.08 6.45 -15.94
N VAL A 35 -4.04 6.15 -15.15
CA VAL A 35 -4.18 5.39 -13.89
C VAL A 35 -5.13 6.10 -12.93
N GLY A 36 -5.01 7.43 -12.80
CA GLY A 36 -5.92 8.21 -11.97
C GLY A 36 -7.38 8.07 -12.40
N VAL A 37 -7.64 8.13 -13.69
CA VAL A 37 -9.01 8.00 -14.25
C VAL A 37 -9.64 6.66 -13.88
N ILE A 38 -8.94 5.53 -14.08
CA ILE A 38 -9.53 4.22 -13.76
C ILE A 38 -9.73 4.03 -12.25
N MET A 39 -8.83 4.57 -11.41
CA MET A 39 -8.97 4.53 -9.96
C MET A 39 -10.19 5.32 -9.48
N GLU A 40 -10.37 6.53 -10.00
CA GLU A 40 -11.53 7.37 -9.68
C GLU A 40 -12.82 6.70 -10.14
N THR A 41 -12.83 6.13 -11.34
CA THR A 41 -13.99 5.43 -11.90
C THR A 41 -14.42 4.25 -11.02
N ILE A 42 -13.45 3.43 -10.57
CA ILE A 42 -13.72 2.30 -9.68
C ILE A 42 -14.23 2.75 -8.32
N ALA A 43 -13.57 3.74 -7.71
CA ALA A 43 -13.99 4.26 -6.41
C ALA A 43 -15.42 4.78 -6.45
N LYS A 44 -15.79 5.49 -7.52
CA LYS A 44 -17.12 6.02 -7.73
C LYS A 44 -18.17 4.93 -7.98
N ARG A 45 -17.83 3.94 -8.82
CA ARG A 45 -18.73 2.82 -9.16
C ARG A 45 -19.03 1.95 -7.95
N GLU A 46 -18.01 1.61 -7.16
CA GLU A 46 -18.13 0.74 -5.98
C GLU A 46 -18.55 1.51 -4.71
N GLY A 47 -18.51 2.85 -4.74
CA GLY A 47 -18.83 3.70 -3.58
C GLY A 47 -17.82 3.56 -2.44
N ILE A 48 -16.53 3.37 -2.76
CA ILE A 48 -15.46 3.05 -1.79
C ILE A 48 -14.40 4.15 -1.72
N ASN A 49 -13.70 4.19 -0.58
CA ASN A 49 -12.45 4.93 -0.44
C ASN A 49 -11.28 4.01 -0.81
N LEU A 50 -10.39 4.49 -1.65
CA LEU A 50 -9.23 3.68 -2.06
C LEU A 50 -7.93 4.48 -2.07
N ILE A 51 -6.84 3.73 -1.96
CA ILE A 51 -5.49 4.16 -2.28
C ILE A 51 -4.94 3.25 -3.37
N GLY A 52 -4.48 3.85 -4.47
CA GLY A 52 -3.68 3.19 -5.49
C GLY A 52 -2.22 3.58 -5.36
N VAL A 53 -1.31 2.66 -5.63
CA VAL A 53 0.12 2.95 -5.70
C VAL A 53 0.75 2.27 -6.89
N ASP A 54 1.56 3.01 -7.62
CA ASP A 54 2.41 2.48 -8.70
C ASP A 54 3.87 2.77 -8.34
N ILE A 55 4.60 1.73 -7.93
CA ILE A 55 6.00 1.83 -7.56
C ILE A 55 6.89 1.38 -8.74
N GLY A 56 7.43 2.37 -9.43
CA GLY A 56 8.29 2.17 -10.59
C GLY A 56 9.78 2.10 -10.27
N GLY A 57 10.60 2.14 -11.30
CA GLY A 57 12.06 2.16 -11.18
C GLY A 57 12.63 3.50 -10.73
N ALA A 58 11.98 4.61 -11.07
CA ALA A 58 12.43 5.97 -10.78
C ALA A 58 11.48 6.72 -9.85
N THR A 59 10.17 6.47 -9.95
CA THR A 59 9.12 7.20 -9.24
C THR A 59 8.18 6.26 -8.50
N THR A 60 7.49 6.78 -7.49
CA THR A 60 6.32 6.14 -6.89
C THR A 60 5.16 7.13 -6.95
N ASP A 61 4.12 6.74 -7.68
CA ASP A 61 2.87 7.49 -7.77
C ASP A 61 1.87 6.95 -6.74
N VAL A 62 1.25 7.85 -5.99
CA VAL A 62 0.16 7.52 -5.06
C VAL A 62 -1.10 8.24 -5.50
N PHE A 63 -2.17 7.49 -5.60
CA PHE A 63 -3.51 7.94 -5.93
C PHE A 63 -4.43 7.69 -4.75
N SER A 64 -5.35 8.59 -4.47
CA SER A 64 -6.37 8.34 -3.47
C SER A 64 -7.72 8.90 -3.88
N VAL A 65 -8.77 8.21 -3.49
CA VAL A 65 -10.15 8.70 -3.56
C VAL A 65 -10.75 8.54 -2.18
N PHE A 66 -11.06 9.65 -1.54
CA PHE A 66 -11.74 9.68 -0.24
C PHE A 66 -12.94 10.61 -0.30
N ASN A 67 -14.11 10.11 0.08
CA ASN A 67 -15.37 10.84 0.00
C ASN A 67 -15.62 11.45 -1.41
N GLY A 68 -15.23 10.72 -2.46
CA GLY A 68 -15.35 11.16 -3.86
C GLY A 68 -14.32 12.20 -4.30
N LEU A 69 -13.37 12.60 -3.45
CA LEU A 69 -12.29 13.52 -3.80
C LEU A 69 -11.06 12.75 -4.24
N PHE A 70 -10.67 12.96 -5.48
CA PHE A 70 -9.46 12.38 -6.06
C PHE A 70 -8.24 13.25 -5.78
N ASN A 71 -7.16 12.60 -5.33
CA ASN A 71 -5.84 13.21 -5.17
C ASN A 71 -4.78 12.32 -5.80
N ARG A 72 -3.73 12.94 -6.35
CA ARG A 72 -2.57 12.26 -6.90
C ARG A 72 -1.29 12.96 -6.49
N THR A 73 -0.27 12.17 -6.16
CA THR A 73 1.07 12.66 -5.86
C THR A 73 2.09 11.79 -6.58
N VAL A 74 3.05 12.42 -7.20
CA VAL A 74 4.23 11.78 -7.80
C VAL A 74 5.42 12.02 -6.89
N SER A 75 5.97 10.96 -6.32
CA SER A 75 7.23 11.00 -5.60
C SER A 75 8.37 10.70 -6.59
N ALA A 76 8.89 11.75 -7.19
CA ALA A 76 9.79 11.68 -8.36
C ALA A 76 11.13 10.95 -8.10
N ASN A 77 11.51 10.78 -6.83
CA ASN A 77 12.80 10.21 -6.45
C ASN A 77 12.68 8.96 -5.57
N LEU A 78 11.49 8.36 -5.48
CA LEU A 78 11.25 7.17 -4.65
C LEU A 78 10.98 5.95 -5.54
N GLY A 79 12.00 5.47 -6.26
CA GLY A 79 11.87 4.32 -7.15
C GLY A 79 12.82 3.18 -6.78
N MET A 80 12.51 1.98 -7.27
CA MET A 80 13.18 0.72 -6.88
C MET A 80 14.43 0.38 -7.69
N SER A 81 14.83 1.21 -8.68
CA SER A 81 16.03 0.99 -9.48
C SER A 81 16.85 2.26 -9.67
N TYR A 82 16.46 3.13 -10.58
CA TYR A 82 17.21 4.36 -10.87
C TYR A 82 17.30 5.33 -9.70
N SER A 83 16.27 5.37 -8.86
CA SER A 83 16.17 6.27 -7.69
C SER A 83 16.40 5.56 -6.35
N ILE A 84 16.91 4.34 -6.35
CA ILE A 84 17.05 3.53 -5.12
C ILE A 84 17.99 4.18 -4.09
N SER A 85 19.01 4.93 -4.53
CA SER A 85 19.88 5.70 -3.64
C SER A 85 19.16 6.86 -2.95
N ASN A 86 18.14 7.43 -3.60
CA ASN A 86 17.32 8.47 -3.01
C ASN A 86 16.39 7.88 -1.94
N VAL A 87 15.85 6.67 -2.17
CA VAL A 87 15.11 5.95 -1.12
C VAL A 87 16.01 5.73 0.10
N LEU A 88 17.27 5.31 -0.11
CA LEU A 88 18.24 5.17 0.99
C LEU A 88 18.51 6.50 1.71
N ALA A 89 18.64 7.59 0.97
CA ALA A 89 18.92 8.91 1.54
C ALA A 89 17.72 9.44 2.34
N GLU A 90 16.51 9.32 1.81
CA GLU A 90 15.27 9.80 2.42
C GLU A 90 14.82 8.93 3.61
N ALA A 91 14.88 7.62 3.47
CA ALA A 91 14.50 6.69 4.53
C ALA A 91 15.52 6.67 5.66
N GLY A 92 16.80 6.78 5.33
CA GLY A 92 17.90 6.41 6.22
C GLY A 92 18.12 4.90 6.30
N LEU A 93 19.35 4.51 6.59
CA LEU A 93 19.75 3.11 6.60
C LEU A 93 19.00 2.30 7.68
N ASP A 94 18.81 2.89 8.86
CA ASP A 94 18.15 2.23 9.99
C ASP A 94 16.70 1.85 9.68
N ASN A 95 15.97 2.71 8.98
CA ASN A 95 14.60 2.43 8.58
C ASN A 95 14.52 1.31 7.52
N ILE A 96 15.50 1.17 6.64
CA ILE A 96 15.58 0.03 5.73
C ILE A 96 15.98 -1.23 6.50
N MET A 97 17.01 -1.13 7.34
CA MET A 97 17.54 -2.24 8.13
C MET A 97 16.48 -2.84 9.07
N ARG A 98 15.55 -2.02 9.56
CA ARG A 98 14.49 -2.52 10.47
C ARG A 98 13.63 -3.63 9.85
N TRP A 99 13.58 -3.74 8.51
CA TRP A 99 12.81 -4.74 7.78
C TRP A 99 13.62 -5.96 7.31
N VAL A 100 14.94 -5.96 7.54
CA VAL A 100 15.82 -7.06 7.11
C VAL A 100 15.78 -8.19 8.16
N PRO A 101 15.33 -9.41 7.80
CA PRO A 101 15.08 -10.49 8.74
C PRO A 101 16.33 -11.36 9.05
N PHE A 102 17.50 -10.84 8.78
CA PHE A 102 18.79 -11.52 9.06
C PHE A 102 19.83 -10.50 9.54
N THR A 103 20.89 -11.01 10.13
CA THR A 103 21.99 -10.16 10.60
C THR A 103 22.82 -9.66 9.43
N ILE A 104 22.95 -8.36 9.32
CA ILE A 104 23.77 -7.68 8.30
C ILE A 104 24.35 -6.41 8.92
N ASP A 105 25.60 -6.09 8.58
CA ASP A 105 26.20 -4.82 8.96
C ASP A 105 25.79 -3.69 7.99
N GLU A 106 25.88 -2.45 8.49
CA GLU A 106 25.49 -1.27 7.75
C GLU A 106 26.24 -1.08 6.43
N GLN A 107 27.54 -1.34 6.43
CA GLN A 107 28.38 -1.16 5.25
C GLN A 107 27.98 -2.14 4.14
N THR A 108 27.74 -3.38 4.49
CA THR A 108 27.29 -4.42 3.56
C THR A 108 25.92 -4.08 2.98
N LEU A 109 24.95 -3.67 3.83
CA LEU A 109 23.63 -3.27 3.34
C LEU A 109 23.71 -2.06 2.40
N ARG A 110 24.47 -1.03 2.78
CA ARG A 110 24.71 0.16 1.96
C ARG A 110 25.33 -0.19 0.62
N ASN A 111 26.31 -1.08 0.59
CA ASN A 111 26.97 -1.51 -0.63
C ASN A 111 26.02 -2.28 -1.55
N ARG A 112 25.19 -3.18 -1.01
CA ARG A 112 24.18 -3.91 -1.80
C ARG A 112 23.18 -2.96 -2.44
N ILE A 113 22.68 -1.94 -1.72
CA ILE A 113 21.79 -0.92 -2.27
C ILE A 113 22.47 -0.11 -3.38
N LYS A 114 23.71 0.33 -3.16
CA LYS A 114 24.47 1.10 -4.15
C LYS A 114 24.81 0.28 -5.40
N ASN A 115 25.04 -1.01 -5.27
CA ASN A 115 25.25 -1.90 -6.42
C ASN A 115 24.03 -1.95 -7.33
N LYS A 116 22.83 -1.92 -6.76
CA LYS A 116 21.58 -1.82 -7.55
C LYS A 116 21.49 -0.51 -8.31
N MET A 117 21.98 0.60 -7.75
CA MET A 117 22.05 1.89 -8.46
C MET A 117 22.95 1.81 -9.70
N VAL A 118 24.08 1.08 -9.61
CA VAL A 118 25.01 0.88 -10.75
C VAL A 118 24.39 -0.05 -11.81
N ARG A 119 23.58 -1.01 -11.38
CA ARG A 119 22.92 -1.99 -12.25
C ARG A 119 21.40 -2.00 -12.00
N PRO A 120 20.68 -0.94 -12.39
CA PRO A 120 19.30 -0.70 -11.99
C PRO A 120 18.30 -1.75 -12.49
N THR A 121 18.63 -2.48 -13.55
CA THR A 121 17.76 -3.51 -14.16
C THR A 121 17.98 -4.91 -13.58
N THR A 122 18.91 -5.09 -12.63
CA THR A 122 19.11 -6.40 -12.00
C THR A 122 17.89 -6.78 -11.15
N ILE A 123 17.55 -8.07 -11.17
CA ILE A 123 16.54 -8.68 -10.28
C ILE A 123 17.25 -9.50 -9.21
N PRO A 124 16.65 -9.68 -8.02
CA PRO A 124 17.23 -10.51 -6.97
C PRO A 124 17.49 -11.93 -7.44
N GLN A 125 18.68 -12.44 -7.16
CA GLN A 125 19.10 -13.80 -7.51
C GLN A 125 19.17 -14.71 -6.28
N SER A 126 19.10 -14.15 -5.09
CA SER A 126 19.08 -14.87 -3.82
C SER A 126 17.93 -14.39 -2.94
N LEU A 127 17.61 -15.19 -1.92
CA LEU A 127 16.56 -14.83 -0.96
C LEU A 127 16.94 -13.56 -0.18
N ASP A 128 18.21 -13.42 0.22
CA ASP A 128 18.70 -12.23 0.93
C ASP A 128 18.54 -10.96 0.10
N GLU A 129 18.85 -11.04 -1.20
CA GLU A 129 18.65 -9.91 -2.11
C GLU A 129 17.17 -9.53 -2.23
N LEU A 130 16.29 -10.52 -2.37
CA LEU A 130 14.85 -10.32 -2.40
C LEU A 130 14.34 -9.66 -1.10
N GLN A 131 14.81 -10.12 0.05
CA GLN A 131 14.43 -9.59 1.35
C GLN A 131 14.90 -8.14 1.53
N ILE A 132 16.09 -7.79 1.04
CA ILE A 132 16.60 -6.42 1.04
C ILE A 132 15.76 -5.55 0.09
N GLU A 133 15.43 -6.00 -1.11
CA GLU A 133 14.56 -5.25 -2.02
C GLU A 133 13.17 -5.03 -1.41
N HIS A 134 12.60 -6.03 -0.75
CA HIS A 134 11.34 -5.88 -0.03
C HIS A 134 11.43 -4.90 1.16
N ALA A 135 12.58 -4.83 1.84
CA ALA A 135 12.83 -3.83 2.90
C ALA A 135 12.85 -2.40 2.33
N ILE A 136 13.53 -2.20 1.21
CA ILE A 136 13.60 -0.91 0.52
C ILE A 136 12.22 -0.51 -0.01
N ALA A 137 11.47 -1.45 -0.59
CA ALA A 137 10.13 -1.18 -1.12
C ALA A 137 9.16 -0.71 -0.02
N ARG A 138 9.22 -1.31 1.18
CA ARG A 138 8.42 -0.83 2.32
C ARG A 138 8.69 0.63 2.65
N GLU A 139 9.95 1.03 2.65
CA GLU A 139 10.31 2.42 2.95
C GLU A 139 9.97 3.37 1.80
N ALA A 140 10.14 2.97 0.55
CA ALA A 140 9.72 3.77 -0.60
C ALA A 140 8.19 4.01 -0.58
N LEU A 141 7.40 2.96 -0.34
CA LEU A 141 5.94 3.03 -0.22
C LEU A 141 5.52 3.91 0.97
N ARG A 142 6.15 3.73 2.14
CA ARG A 142 5.86 4.53 3.35
C ARG A 142 6.13 6.02 3.13
N LEU A 143 7.29 6.35 2.56
CA LEU A 143 7.67 7.74 2.26
C LEU A 143 6.73 8.37 1.22
N ALA A 144 6.36 7.61 0.19
CA ALA A 144 5.42 8.08 -0.82
C ALA A 144 4.03 8.38 -0.22
N LEU A 145 3.54 7.54 0.72
CA LEU A 145 2.29 7.81 1.42
C LEU A 145 2.39 9.02 2.36
N ILE A 146 3.50 9.19 3.08
CA ILE A 146 3.72 10.38 3.92
C ILE A 146 3.68 11.65 3.06
N HIS A 147 4.40 11.64 1.93
CA HIS A 147 4.38 12.73 0.98
C HIS A 147 2.96 12.99 0.45
N HIS A 148 2.24 11.93 0.06
CA HIS A 148 0.87 12.03 -0.41
C HIS A 148 -0.07 12.64 0.66
N LYS A 149 -0.01 12.17 1.90
CA LYS A 149 -0.79 12.71 3.01
C LYS A 149 -0.52 14.19 3.28
N SER A 150 0.71 14.65 3.07
CA SER A 150 1.10 16.05 3.28
C SER A 150 0.51 17.00 2.21
N LEU A 151 0.26 16.49 1.00
CA LEU A 151 -0.30 17.23 -0.12
C LEU A 151 -1.83 17.08 -0.23
N ALA A 152 -2.37 15.91 0.12
CA ALA A 152 -3.81 15.65 0.12
C ALA A 152 -4.47 16.27 1.36
N THR A 153 -4.52 17.61 1.39
CA THR A 153 -5.10 18.40 2.48
C THR A 153 -6.33 19.17 1.99
N GLY A 154 -7.34 19.32 2.86
CA GLY A 154 -8.52 20.13 2.55
C GLY A 154 -8.15 21.60 2.37
N LEU A 155 -8.78 22.27 1.39
CA LEU A 155 -8.69 23.73 1.26
C LEU A 155 -9.24 24.37 2.53
N LYS A 156 -8.43 25.19 3.22
CA LYS A 156 -8.92 26.05 4.30
C LYS A 156 -9.76 27.17 3.69
N GLY A 157 -11.04 26.96 3.61
CA GLY A 157 -12.03 28.00 3.36
C GLY A 157 -12.84 28.21 4.60
N ILE A 158 -12.35 29.07 5.52
CA ILE A 158 -13.11 29.96 6.41
C ILE A 158 -12.05 30.58 7.36
N GLN A 159 -12.05 31.89 7.40
CA GLN A 159 -11.24 32.68 8.35
C GLN A 159 -11.55 32.25 9.79
N GLN A 160 -10.65 31.51 10.42
CA GLN A 160 -10.52 31.54 11.87
C GLN A 160 -9.56 32.68 12.20
N GLU A 161 -9.97 33.56 13.07
CA GLU A 161 -9.13 34.63 13.61
C GLU A 161 -7.83 34.03 14.15
N ARG A 162 -6.70 34.43 13.54
CA ARG A 162 -5.38 33.98 13.95
C ARG A 162 -4.98 34.69 15.22
N THR A 163 -4.70 33.96 16.28
CA THR A 163 -4.02 34.47 17.46
C THR A 163 -2.52 34.63 17.19
N ILE A 164 -1.88 35.59 17.84
CA ILE A 164 -0.45 35.92 17.66
C ILE A 164 0.46 34.72 17.99
N SER A 165 0.02 33.78 18.82
CA SER A 165 0.72 32.52 19.10
C SER A 165 0.77 31.53 17.93
N ASP A 166 -0.19 31.58 16.99
CA ASP A 166 -0.24 30.68 15.82
C ASP A 166 0.78 31.06 14.73
N VAL A 167 1.38 32.24 14.82
CA VAL A 167 2.37 32.73 13.86
C VAL A 167 3.76 32.11 14.11
N PHE A 168 4.04 31.64 15.32
CA PHE A 168 5.32 31.06 15.68
C PHE A 168 5.36 29.52 15.53
N GLU A 169 4.21 28.85 15.39
CA GLU A 169 4.14 27.48 15.01
C GLU A 169 3.80 27.39 13.52
N GLN A 170 4.81 27.27 12.66
CA GLN A 170 4.62 26.87 11.25
C GLN A 170 4.13 25.41 11.18
N ARG A 171 2.95 25.16 11.71
CA ARG A 171 2.22 23.94 11.40
C ARG A 171 1.40 24.21 10.16
N THR A 172 1.81 23.65 9.03
CA THR A 172 0.95 23.39 7.87
C THR A 172 -0.14 22.41 8.31
N SER A 173 -1.06 22.85 9.14
CA SER A 173 -2.13 22.01 9.67
C SER A 173 -3.39 22.11 8.82
N GLY A 174 -3.28 21.70 7.55
CA GLY A 174 -4.44 21.18 6.86
C GLY A 174 -4.63 19.72 7.36
N LYS A 175 -5.78 19.39 7.93
CA LYS A 175 -6.11 17.99 8.24
C LYS A 175 -6.05 17.21 6.94
N THR A 176 -5.26 16.14 6.89
CA THR A 176 -5.20 15.29 5.69
C THR A 176 -6.58 14.73 5.35
N LEU A 177 -6.88 14.63 4.06
CA LEU A 177 -8.10 14.00 3.56
C LEU A 177 -8.06 12.47 3.65
N ILE A 178 -6.86 11.91 3.90
CA ILE A 178 -6.62 10.47 3.95
C ILE A 178 -6.92 9.95 5.36
N ASP A 179 -8.04 9.27 5.49
CA ASP A 179 -8.46 8.60 6.72
C ASP A 179 -8.32 7.08 6.55
N LEU A 180 -7.25 6.50 7.10
CA LEU A 180 -6.95 5.08 6.94
C LEU A 180 -7.99 4.16 7.60
N LEU A 181 -8.79 4.65 8.53
CA LEU A 181 -9.88 3.88 9.13
C LEU A 181 -11.08 3.71 8.17
N LYS A 182 -11.22 4.64 7.22
CA LYS A 182 -12.24 4.61 6.17
C LYS A 182 -11.72 4.03 4.86
N LEU A 183 -10.52 3.48 4.85
CA LEU A 183 -9.90 2.91 3.65
C LEU A 183 -10.47 1.52 3.37
N ASP A 184 -11.18 1.38 2.27
CA ASP A 184 -11.80 0.12 1.87
C ASP A 184 -10.86 -0.76 1.01
N LEU A 185 -10.03 -0.13 0.15
CA LEU A 185 -9.21 -0.84 -0.82
C LEU A 185 -7.83 -0.21 -1.02
N ILE A 186 -6.79 -1.06 -1.03
CA ILE A 186 -5.45 -0.69 -1.52
C ILE A 186 -5.20 -1.46 -2.83
N VAL A 187 -4.80 -0.74 -3.88
CA VAL A 187 -4.40 -1.31 -5.17
C VAL A 187 -2.92 -1.05 -5.41
N GLY A 188 -2.11 -2.10 -5.37
CA GLY A 188 -0.69 -2.03 -5.67
C GLY A 188 -0.41 -2.27 -7.15
N SER A 189 0.58 -1.58 -7.70
CA SER A 189 1.14 -1.77 -9.04
C SER A 189 2.65 -1.56 -9.03
N GLY A 190 3.27 -1.89 -10.14
CA GLY A 190 4.71 -1.83 -10.32
C GLY A 190 5.40 -3.17 -10.05
N GLY A 191 6.57 -3.35 -10.66
CA GLY A 191 7.24 -4.65 -10.75
C GLY A 191 7.42 -5.38 -9.43
N ILE A 192 7.80 -4.66 -8.37
CA ILE A 192 8.06 -5.25 -7.04
C ILE A 192 6.77 -5.79 -6.38
N LEU A 193 5.61 -5.18 -6.63
CA LEU A 193 4.32 -5.62 -6.10
C LEU A 193 3.64 -6.63 -7.04
N SER A 194 3.61 -6.33 -8.33
CA SER A 194 2.90 -7.15 -9.33
C SER A 194 3.57 -8.49 -9.59
N HIS A 195 4.89 -8.57 -9.44
CA HIS A 195 5.70 -9.77 -9.76
C HIS A 195 6.44 -10.35 -8.56
N ALA A 196 6.05 -10.00 -7.33
CA ALA A 196 6.59 -10.67 -6.16
C ALA A 196 6.38 -12.20 -6.28
N PRO A 197 7.41 -13.02 -5.95
CA PRO A 197 7.35 -14.48 -6.12
C PRO A 197 6.17 -15.15 -5.40
N ARG A 198 5.71 -14.54 -4.31
CA ARG A 198 4.51 -14.97 -3.57
C ARG A 198 3.60 -13.79 -3.33
N ARG A 199 2.31 -13.94 -3.54
CA ARG A 199 1.32 -12.86 -3.38
C ARG A 199 1.23 -12.31 -1.95
N ILE A 200 1.51 -13.13 -0.96
CA ILE A 200 1.62 -12.68 0.46
C ILE A 200 2.72 -11.64 0.64
N GLN A 201 3.79 -11.66 -0.17
CA GLN A 201 4.86 -10.66 -0.10
C GLN A 201 4.35 -9.28 -0.53
N SER A 202 3.57 -9.21 -1.61
CA SER A 202 2.92 -7.97 -2.04
C SER A 202 1.96 -7.45 -0.98
N MET A 203 1.13 -8.32 -0.42
CA MET A 203 0.19 -7.96 0.64
C MET A 203 0.92 -7.38 1.85
N LEU A 204 1.94 -8.07 2.36
CA LEU A 204 2.63 -7.65 3.57
C LEU A 204 3.47 -6.37 3.36
N MET A 205 4.08 -6.18 2.17
CA MET A 205 4.77 -4.92 1.86
C MET A 205 3.82 -3.72 1.95
N MET A 206 2.60 -3.83 1.43
CA MET A 206 1.61 -2.76 1.50
C MET A 206 1.05 -2.57 2.92
N VAL A 207 0.79 -3.66 3.64
CA VAL A 207 0.32 -3.60 5.05
C VAL A 207 1.37 -2.97 5.95
N ASP A 208 2.64 -3.33 5.79
CA ASP A 208 3.76 -2.80 6.57
C ASP A 208 4.04 -1.32 6.29
N ALA A 209 3.93 -0.93 5.01
CA ALA A 209 4.23 0.44 4.59
C ALA A 209 3.10 1.43 4.88
N TYR A 210 1.85 1.00 4.70
CA TYR A 210 0.69 1.88 4.79
C TYR A 210 -0.03 1.80 6.13
N GLU A 211 0.24 0.73 6.89
CA GLU A 211 -0.35 0.52 8.20
C GLU A 211 -1.88 0.75 8.20
N PRO A 212 -2.66 0.06 7.33
CA PRO A 212 -4.09 0.26 7.28
C PRO A 212 -4.74 -0.01 8.63
N LEU A 213 -5.86 0.67 8.89
CA LEU A 213 -6.61 0.62 10.14
C LEU A 213 -7.98 -0.01 9.93
N GLY A 214 -8.46 -0.78 10.90
CA GLY A 214 -9.76 -1.46 10.78
C GLY A 214 -9.73 -2.53 9.71
N VAL A 215 -10.62 -2.47 8.72
CA VAL A 215 -10.80 -3.51 7.68
C VAL A 215 -10.50 -2.96 6.31
N THR A 216 -9.45 -3.47 5.68
CA THR A 216 -9.01 -3.03 4.35
C THR A 216 -8.79 -4.22 3.43
N THR A 217 -9.36 -4.19 2.24
CA THR A 217 -9.07 -5.15 1.16
C THR A 217 -7.79 -4.72 0.43
N LEU A 218 -6.97 -5.69 0.03
CA LEU A 218 -5.75 -5.44 -0.74
C LEU A 218 -5.81 -6.16 -2.08
N SER A 219 -5.30 -5.53 -3.10
CA SER A 219 -5.19 -6.08 -4.45
C SER A 219 -3.93 -5.58 -5.16
N VAL A 220 -3.57 -6.23 -6.26
CA VAL A 220 -2.51 -5.76 -7.17
C VAL A 220 -3.01 -5.81 -8.62
N ASP A 221 -2.63 -4.82 -9.42
CA ASP A 221 -2.69 -4.93 -10.88
C ASP A 221 -1.55 -5.85 -11.34
N SER A 222 -1.91 -7.00 -11.85
CA SER A 222 -0.93 -8.06 -12.15
C SER A 222 -0.20 -7.86 -13.47
N ILE A 223 -0.73 -7.05 -14.39
CA ILE A 223 -0.26 -6.91 -15.76
C ILE A 223 -0.08 -5.46 -16.21
N PHE A 224 -0.20 -4.50 -15.32
CA PHE A 224 -0.06 -3.08 -15.56
C PHE A 224 -1.01 -2.56 -16.66
N MET A 225 -2.27 -2.94 -16.60
CA MET A 225 -3.30 -2.51 -17.55
C MET A 225 -4.04 -1.24 -17.14
N MET A 226 -3.84 -0.75 -15.93
CA MET A 226 -4.50 0.48 -15.44
C MET A 226 -4.41 1.66 -16.40
N PRO A 227 -3.26 1.99 -17.01
CA PRO A 227 -3.19 3.12 -17.94
C PRO A 227 -4.06 2.92 -19.19
N HIS A 228 -4.05 1.73 -19.76
CA HIS A 228 -4.82 1.42 -20.97
C HIS A 228 -6.33 1.44 -20.69
N LEU A 229 -6.73 0.86 -19.55
CA LEU A 229 -8.12 0.83 -19.13
C LEU A 229 -8.60 2.20 -18.66
N GLY A 230 -7.71 3.05 -18.13
CA GLY A 230 -8.01 4.44 -17.84
C GLY A 230 -8.37 5.23 -19.11
N VAL A 231 -7.63 5.04 -20.19
CA VAL A 231 -8.00 5.63 -21.49
C VAL A 231 -9.31 5.03 -22.01
N LEU A 232 -9.45 3.68 -21.96
CA LEU A 232 -10.68 3.01 -22.41
C LEU A 232 -11.89 3.48 -21.61
N SER A 233 -11.78 3.78 -20.33
CA SER A 233 -12.90 4.25 -19.50
C SER A 233 -13.45 5.60 -19.95
N THR A 234 -12.67 6.42 -20.64
CA THR A 234 -13.18 7.69 -21.23
C THR A 234 -14.08 7.47 -22.45
N VAL A 235 -14.02 6.28 -23.06
CA VAL A 235 -14.81 5.90 -24.24
C VAL A 235 -15.90 4.89 -23.88
N ASN A 236 -15.55 3.93 -23.02
CA ASN A 236 -16.48 2.89 -22.55
C ASN A 236 -16.12 2.49 -21.11
N GLU A 237 -16.72 3.20 -20.16
CA GLU A 237 -16.49 3.02 -18.72
C GLU A 237 -16.81 1.59 -18.26
N GLN A 238 -17.94 1.04 -18.72
CA GLN A 238 -18.38 -0.29 -18.32
C GLN A 238 -17.36 -1.36 -18.76
N ALA A 239 -16.94 -1.36 -20.02
CA ALA A 239 -15.98 -2.32 -20.53
C ALA A 239 -14.64 -2.20 -19.82
N ALA A 240 -14.15 -0.98 -19.60
CA ALA A 240 -12.88 -0.74 -18.91
C ALA A 240 -12.88 -1.28 -17.47
N THR A 241 -13.95 -0.99 -16.72
CA THR A 241 -14.06 -1.44 -15.32
C THR A 241 -14.28 -2.92 -15.20
N ASP A 242 -15.08 -3.54 -16.08
CA ASP A 242 -15.32 -4.98 -16.06
C ASP A 242 -14.04 -5.77 -16.36
N VAL A 243 -13.27 -5.36 -17.37
CA VAL A 243 -11.96 -5.96 -17.68
C VAL A 243 -11.00 -5.77 -16.52
N PHE A 244 -10.93 -4.55 -15.95
CA PHE A 244 -10.01 -4.29 -14.84
C PHE A 244 -10.30 -5.16 -13.62
N VAL A 245 -11.53 -5.17 -13.16
CA VAL A 245 -11.93 -5.92 -11.95
C VAL A 245 -11.82 -7.43 -12.14
N ARG A 246 -12.20 -7.93 -13.31
CA ARG A 246 -12.23 -9.38 -13.57
C ARG A 246 -10.88 -9.95 -13.96
N ASP A 247 -10.15 -9.28 -14.86
CA ASP A 247 -9.02 -9.86 -15.58
C ASP A 247 -7.66 -9.29 -15.15
N CYS A 248 -7.60 -8.06 -14.64
CA CYS A 248 -6.34 -7.40 -14.31
C CYS A 248 -6.06 -7.38 -12.81
N MET A 249 -7.10 -7.18 -12.00
CA MET A 249 -6.97 -7.03 -10.57
C MET A 249 -6.92 -8.39 -9.87
N VAL A 250 -5.80 -8.68 -9.22
CA VAL A 250 -5.65 -9.83 -8.35
C VAL A 250 -5.94 -9.41 -6.92
N TYR A 251 -7.11 -9.80 -6.41
CA TYR A 251 -7.44 -9.60 -5.00
C TYR A 251 -6.56 -10.49 -4.13
N LEU A 252 -5.78 -9.87 -3.25
CA LEU A 252 -4.90 -10.55 -2.30
C LEU A 252 -5.72 -11.09 -1.13
N GLY A 253 -6.66 -10.30 -0.63
CA GLY A 253 -7.54 -10.63 0.48
C GLY A 253 -7.81 -9.43 1.37
N THR A 254 -8.30 -9.69 2.57
CA THR A 254 -8.64 -8.66 3.55
C THR A 254 -7.67 -8.68 4.72
N CYS A 255 -7.21 -7.50 5.15
CA CYS A 255 -6.47 -7.29 6.39
C CYS A 255 -7.39 -6.63 7.41
N ILE A 256 -7.44 -7.18 8.63
CA ILE A 256 -8.08 -6.55 9.79
C ILE A 256 -6.97 -6.17 10.77
N ALA A 257 -6.81 -4.86 11.01
CA ALA A 257 -5.76 -4.31 11.85
C ALA A 257 -6.35 -3.38 12.91
N PRO A 258 -6.41 -3.81 14.19
CA PRO A 258 -6.89 -3.00 15.30
C PRO A 258 -6.00 -1.77 15.54
N ILE A 259 -6.62 -0.68 15.96
CA ILE A 259 -5.95 0.56 16.38
C ILE A 259 -5.60 0.44 17.86
N GLY A 260 -4.35 0.70 18.19
CA GLY A 260 -3.84 0.74 19.54
C GLY A 260 -2.53 -0.01 19.70
N GLN A 261 -2.02 0.04 20.91
CA GLN A 261 -0.75 -0.53 21.32
C GLN A 261 -0.94 -1.41 22.56
N GLY A 262 -0.09 -2.43 22.70
CA GLY A 262 -0.01 -3.29 23.86
C GLY A 262 1.33 -4.02 23.89
N LYS A 263 1.61 -4.71 24.99
CA LYS A 263 2.83 -5.52 25.09
C LYS A 263 2.69 -6.81 24.29
N ASP A 264 3.79 -7.28 23.76
CA ASP A 264 3.86 -8.54 23.01
C ASP A 264 3.25 -9.68 23.84
N GLY A 265 2.31 -10.43 23.25
CA GLY A 265 1.58 -11.50 23.90
C GLY A 265 0.33 -11.08 24.70
N GLU A 266 0.11 -9.78 25.00
CA GLU A 266 -1.12 -9.32 25.64
C GLU A 266 -2.33 -9.47 24.69
N ARG A 267 -3.51 -9.67 25.26
CA ARG A 267 -4.78 -9.77 24.51
C ARG A 267 -5.06 -8.48 23.76
N CYS A 268 -5.15 -8.56 22.44
CA CYS A 268 -5.60 -7.49 21.56
C CYS A 268 -7.11 -7.60 21.31
N ALA A 269 -7.59 -8.76 20.86
CA ALA A 269 -9.01 -9.03 20.61
C ALA A 269 -9.29 -10.54 20.66
N ASP A 270 -10.51 -10.92 20.99
CA ASP A 270 -11.04 -12.25 20.67
C ASP A 270 -11.70 -12.21 19.30
N TYR A 271 -11.63 -13.30 18.55
CA TYR A 271 -12.25 -13.37 17.23
C TYR A 271 -13.08 -14.64 17.03
N GLU A 272 -14.13 -14.51 16.25
CA GLU A 272 -14.91 -15.59 15.65
C GLU A 272 -15.02 -15.34 14.15
N ILE A 273 -14.66 -16.34 13.35
CA ILE A 273 -14.71 -16.29 11.87
C ILE A 273 -15.65 -17.40 11.41
N ALA A 274 -16.82 -17.01 10.90
CA ALA A 274 -17.74 -17.95 10.26
C ALA A 274 -17.34 -18.09 8.77
N LEU A 275 -16.78 -19.25 8.41
CA LEU A 275 -16.31 -19.58 7.08
C LEU A 275 -17.46 -20.05 6.17
N PRO A 276 -17.33 -19.94 4.83
CA PRO A 276 -18.40 -20.29 3.88
C PRO A 276 -18.76 -21.78 3.88
N ASP A 277 -17.89 -22.65 4.35
CA ASP A 277 -18.12 -24.10 4.48
C ASP A 277 -18.85 -24.50 5.79
N GLY A 278 -19.27 -23.50 6.58
CA GLY A 278 -19.96 -23.70 7.86
C GLY A 278 -19.04 -23.89 9.06
N ARG A 279 -17.72 -23.98 8.85
CA ARG A 279 -16.76 -24.00 9.98
C ARG A 279 -16.69 -22.64 10.66
N ILE A 280 -16.52 -22.68 11.99
CA ILE A 280 -16.32 -21.49 12.79
C ILE A 280 -14.95 -21.60 13.46
N GLU A 281 -14.07 -20.66 13.11
CA GLU A 281 -12.75 -20.51 13.72
C GLU A 281 -12.86 -19.49 14.86
N ARG A 282 -12.46 -19.88 16.07
CA ARG A 282 -12.44 -19.02 17.25
C ARG A 282 -11.07 -18.96 17.87
N GLY A 283 -10.73 -17.81 18.41
CA GLY A 283 -9.46 -17.67 19.11
C GLY A 283 -9.21 -16.26 19.62
N GLN A 284 -7.99 -16.07 20.09
CA GLN A 284 -7.50 -14.80 20.58
C GLN A 284 -6.40 -14.28 19.63
N LEU A 285 -6.48 -13.02 19.31
CA LEU A 285 -5.41 -12.25 18.66
C LEU A 285 -4.63 -11.54 19.78
N ALA A 286 -3.36 -11.85 19.92
CA ALA A 286 -2.49 -11.16 20.86
C ALA A 286 -1.72 -10.03 20.15
N PHE A 287 -1.22 -9.07 20.92
CA PHE A 287 -0.27 -8.10 20.39
C PHE A 287 1.00 -8.82 19.93
N GLY A 288 1.52 -8.40 18.77
CA GLY A 288 2.63 -9.06 18.11
C GLY A 288 2.25 -10.23 17.20
N ASP A 289 0.99 -10.64 17.15
CA ASP A 289 0.53 -11.72 16.28
C ASP A 289 0.23 -11.26 14.85
N LEU A 290 0.55 -12.12 13.90
CA LEU A 290 -0.03 -12.15 12.56
C LEU A 290 -0.70 -13.50 12.37
N LYS A 291 -1.97 -13.51 12.00
CA LYS A 291 -2.73 -14.74 11.71
C LYS A 291 -3.27 -14.69 10.29
N LEU A 292 -3.16 -15.79 9.57
CA LEU A 292 -3.63 -15.92 8.19
C LEU A 292 -4.60 -17.08 8.09
N PHE A 293 -5.80 -16.81 7.55
CA PHE A 293 -6.85 -17.79 7.33
C PHE A 293 -7.10 -17.94 5.83
N ALA A 294 -7.18 -19.17 5.38
CA ALA A 294 -7.51 -19.47 3.99
C ALA A 294 -8.95 -19.01 3.69
N LEU A 295 -9.09 -18.11 2.74
CA LEU A 295 -10.38 -17.61 2.24
C LEU A 295 -10.19 -17.24 0.78
N ALA A 296 -10.72 -18.05 -0.13
CA ALA A 296 -10.50 -17.91 -1.57
C ALA A 296 -11.18 -16.65 -2.14
N ARG A 297 -10.78 -16.24 -3.33
CA ARG A 297 -11.25 -14.99 -4.00
C ARG A 297 -12.76 -14.85 -4.03
N GLU A 298 -13.47 -15.94 -4.35
CA GLU A 298 -14.94 -15.93 -4.48
C GLU A 298 -15.68 -16.21 -3.16
N GLN A 299 -14.92 -16.36 -2.07
CA GLN A 299 -15.46 -16.67 -0.76
C GLN A 299 -15.57 -15.40 0.10
N GLN A 300 -16.53 -15.43 1.01
CA GLN A 300 -16.72 -14.43 2.03
C GLN A 300 -16.82 -15.12 3.40
N ALA A 301 -16.35 -14.44 4.43
CA ALA A 301 -16.49 -14.87 5.80
C ALA A 301 -17.07 -13.75 6.65
N THR A 302 -17.85 -14.10 7.68
CA THR A 302 -18.28 -13.14 8.68
C THR A 302 -17.31 -13.19 9.84
N VAL A 303 -16.68 -12.05 10.13
CA VAL A 303 -15.71 -11.90 11.21
C VAL A 303 -16.36 -11.09 12.32
N THR A 304 -16.43 -11.66 13.51
CA THR A 304 -16.81 -10.97 14.74
C THR A 304 -15.59 -10.86 15.63
N MET A 305 -15.30 -9.66 16.12
CA MET A 305 -14.17 -9.42 17.02
C MET A 305 -14.63 -8.62 18.23
N GLN A 306 -14.10 -9.02 19.40
CA GLN A 306 -14.28 -8.33 20.68
C GLN A 306 -12.92 -7.77 21.11
N PRO A 307 -12.61 -6.49 20.83
CA PRO A 307 -11.33 -5.89 21.19
C PRO A 307 -11.19 -5.67 22.69
N ALA A 308 -9.96 -5.53 23.16
CA ALA A 308 -9.65 -5.05 24.50
C ALA A 308 -10.16 -3.60 24.68
N LYS A 309 -10.40 -3.16 25.92
CA LYS A 309 -11.07 -1.88 26.22
C LYS A 309 -10.48 -0.64 25.52
N GLN A 310 -9.16 -0.61 25.34
CA GLN A 310 -8.43 0.51 24.71
C GLN A 310 -8.23 0.35 23.21
N ILE A 311 -8.66 -0.77 22.64
CA ILE A 311 -8.43 -1.11 21.23
C ILE A 311 -9.67 -0.84 20.41
N ASP A 312 -9.49 -0.22 19.24
CA ASP A 312 -10.56 0.18 18.34
C ASP A 312 -10.45 -0.57 17.00
N LEU A 313 -11.57 -1.02 16.46
CA LEU A 313 -11.72 -1.65 15.16
C LEU A 313 -12.57 -0.80 14.19
N GLY A 314 -12.89 0.44 14.59
CA GLY A 314 -13.71 1.36 13.82
C GLY A 314 -15.09 1.65 14.39
N ASN A 315 -15.51 0.91 15.43
CA ASN A 315 -16.76 1.14 16.15
C ASN A 315 -16.57 1.91 17.48
N GLY A 316 -15.34 2.30 17.78
CA GLY A 316 -14.92 2.89 19.04
C GLY A 316 -14.18 1.91 19.95
N PRO A 317 -13.37 2.42 20.90
CA PRO A 317 -12.56 1.59 21.80
C PRO A 317 -13.40 0.58 22.58
N GLY A 318 -12.98 -0.69 22.57
CA GLY A 318 -13.62 -1.78 23.28
C GLY A 318 -14.96 -2.24 22.70
N GLN A 319 -15.44 -1.60 21.64
CA GLN A 319 -16.72 -1.98 21.04
C GLN A 319 -16.59 -3.19 20.12
N SER A 320 -17.54 -4.09 20.23
CA SER A 320 -17.65 -5.26 19.37
C SER A 320 -17.81 -4.86 17.90
N PHE A 321 -17.21 -5.65 17.03
CA PHE A 321 -17.16 -5.43 15.59
C PHE A 321 -17.62 -6.71 14.87
N THR A 322 -18.52 -6.57 13.91
CA THR A 322 -18.93 -7.68 13.02
C THR A 322 -18.98 -7.15 11.58
N LYS A 323 -18.26 -7.80 10.69
CA LYS A 323 -18.22 -7.44 9.26
C LYS A 323 -18.05 -8.69 8.39
N THR A 324 -18.73 -8.68 7.24
CA THR A 324 -18.45 -9.64 6.17
C THR A 324 -17.25 -9.16 5.38
N VAL A 325 -16.26 -10.04 5.20
CA VAL A 325 -15.01 -9.78 4.50
C VAL A 325 -14.85 -10.67 3.29
N LYS A 326 -14.18 -10.15 2.27
CA LYS A 326 -13.89 -10.87 1.03
C LYS A 326 -12.54 -11.58 1.13
N GLY A 327 -12.46 -12.77 0.55
CA GLY A 327 -11.21 -13.51 0.39
C GLY A 327 -10.35 -13.00 -0.75
N GLY A 328 -9.30 -13.76 -1.03
CA GLY A 328 -8.35 -13.48 -2.10
C GLY A 328 -7.36 -14.63 -2.27
N VAL A 329 -6.34 -14.42 -3.10
CA VAL A 329 -5.30 -15.45 -3.34
C VAL A 329 -4.40 -15.68 -2.11
N VAL A 330 -4.43 -14.77 -1.15
CA VAL A 330 -3.73 -14.89 0.15
C VAL A 330 -4.71 -15.27 1.25
N GLY A 331 -5.88 -14.62 1.32
CA GLY A 331 -6.93 -14.90 2.29
C GLY A 331 -7.21 -13.77 3.26
N LEU A 332 -7.65 -14.11 4.47
CA LEU A 332 -7.94 -13.16 5.55
C LEU A 332 -6.76 -13.09 6.51
N MET A 333 -6.24 -11.88 6.71
CA MET A 333 -5.16 -11.58 7.67
C MET A 333 -5.73 -10.85 8.88
N LEU A 334 -5.44 -11.33 10.09
CA LEU A 334 -5.61 -10.58 11.32
C LEU A 334 -4.24 -10.08 11.78
N ASP A 335 -4.09 -8.76 11.88
CA ASP A 335 -2.83 -8.10 12.21
C ASP A 335 -2.87 -7.47 13.60
N GLY A 336 -2.43 -8.21 14.60
CA GLY A 336 -2.33 -7.79 16.00
C GLY A 336 -1.03 -7.09 16.38
N ARG A 337 -0.18 -6.72 15.41
CA ARG A 337 1.14 -6.13 15.69
C ARG A 337 1.10 -4.72 16.33
N GLY A 338 -0.07 -4.13 16.41
CA GLY A 338 -0.27 -2.77 16.91
C GLY A 338 -0.15 -1.71 15.81
N ARG A 339 -0.69 -0.52 16.10
CA ARG A 339 -0.63 0.65 15.20
C ARG A 339 -0.30 1.91 16.02
N PRO A 340 0.77 2.67 15.65
CA PRO A 340 1.73 2.37 14.59
C PRO A 340 2.62 1.17 14.88
N LEU A 341 3.18 0.54 13.84
CA LEU A 341 4.10 -0.60 13.98
C LEU A 341 5.37 -0.21 14.72
N GLN A 342 5.74 -1.00 15.73
CA GLN A 342 6.97 -0.81 16.49
C GLN A 342 7.86 -2.05 16.34
N LEU A 343 9.13 -1.81 15.98
CA LEU A 343 10.15 -2.85 15.91
C LEU A 343 11.25 -2.56 16.93
N PRO A 344 11.84 -3.59 17.54
CA PRO A 344 12.96 -3.43 18.45
C PRO A 344 14.16 -2.75 17.77
N GLY A 345 14.82 -1.84 18.49
CA GLY A 345 16.06 -1.22 18.00
C GLY A 345 17.25 -2.19 17.99
N GLU A 346 17.26 -3.14 18.91
CA GLU A 346 18.30 -4.16 18.99
C GLU A 346 18.14 -5.19 17.87
N GLN A 347 19.24 -5.48 17.14
CA GLN A 347 19.23 -6.27 15.90
C GLN A 347 18.73 -7.72 16.10
N ALA A 348 19.20 -8.41 17.14
CA ALA A 348 18.81 -9.79 17.36
C ALA A 348 17.33 -9.93 17.72
N ALA A 349 16.81 -9.03 18.58
CA ALA A 349 15.42 -9.00 18.94
C ALA A 349 14.52 -8.67 17.73
N ARG A 350 14.93 -7.72 16.89
CA ARG A 350 14.25 -7.35 15.66
C ARG A 350 14.21 -8.51 14.65
N VAL A 351 15.34 -9.17 14.40
CA VAL A 351 15.42 -10.33 13.50
C VAL A 351 14.52 -11.46 13.99
N ALA A 352 14.52 -11.74 15.30
CA ALA A 352 13.67 -12.76 15.90
C ALA A 352 12.16 -12.41 15.70
N MET A 353 11.78 -11.16 15.92
CA MET A 353 10.41 -10.68 15.73
C MET A 353 9.97 -10.78 14.26
N LEU A 354 10.77 -10.28 13.32
CA LEU A 354 10.49 -10.39 11.88
C LEU A 354 10.38 -11.85 11.43
N THR A 355 11.28 -12.71 11.92
CA THR A 355 11.25 -14.14 11.60
C THR A 355 9.96 -14.80 12.09
N ARG A 356 9.49 -14.44 13.31
CA ARG A 356 8.20 -14.91 13.85
C ARG A 356 7.05 -14.48 12.94
N TRP A 357 6.97 -13.21 12.56
CA TRP A 357 5.91 -12.69 11.69
C TRP A 357 5.92 -13.34 10.31
N TYR A 358 7.09 -13.45 9.69
CA TYR A 358 7.23 -14.00 8.35
C TYR A 358 6.90 -15.49 8.29
N ARG A 359 7.26 -16.24 9.35
CA ARG A 359 6.88 -17.66 9.48
C ARG A 359 5.38 -17.82 9.68
N ALA A 360 4.75 -16.97 10.50
CA ALA A 360 3.32 -17.05 10.79
C ALA A 360 2.44 -16.96 9.54
N VAL A 361 2.88 -16.20 8.53
CA VAL A 361 2.16 -16.02 7.25
C VAL A 361 2.84 -16.73 6.06
N GLY A 362 3.88 -17.50 6.28
CA GLY A 362 4.61 -18.21 5.21
C GLY A 362 5.20 -17.27 4.16
N LEU A 363 5.75 -16.11 4.58
CA LEU A 363 6.20 -15.06 3.67
C LEU A 363 7.35 -15.51 2.76
N TYR A 364 8.31 -16.22 3.34
CA TYR A 364 9.47 -16.78 2.64
C TYR A 364 9.56 -18.28 2.84
N PRO A 365 10.29 -19.02 1.99
CA PRO A 365 10.52 -20.44 2.18
C PRO A 365 11.16 -20.72 3.55
N VAL A 366 10.79 -21.83 4.19
CA VAL A 366 11.44 -22.30 5.41
C VAL A 366 12.62 -23.16 4.98
N GLY A 367 13.84 -22.86 5.45
CA GLY A 367 15.01 -23.74 5.27
C GLY A 367 15.93 -23.38 4.11
N SER A 368 16.05 -22.11 3.75
CA SER A 368 17.14 -21.64 2.87
C SER A 368 18.17 -20.85 3.67
#